data_bf19b39e82f84ed400297038b4f63c9e
#
_entry.id   bf19b39e82f84ed400297038b4f63c9e
#
_cell.length_a   1.000
_cell.length_b   1.000
_cell.length_c   1.000
_cell.angle_alpha   90.00
_cell.angle_beta   90.00
_cell.angle_gamma   90.00
#
_symmetry.space_group_name_H-M   'P 1'
#
loop_
_entity.id
_entity.type
_entity.pdbx_description
1 polymer ?
#
loop_
_entity_poly.entity_id
_entity_poly.type
_entity_poly.pdbx_seq_one_letter_code
_entity_poly.pdbx_strand_id
1 'polypeptide(L)'
;NEDISYTGISGNTLTGVTRAARGTTAASHSNGATITNTSDFVAWGEAASGDLVIDPGLWSIDNFGDKIISLIHNGPVFEWNSNASNATATRATIISGAPTASRDMIVSTPDRHLVFFGTETTIGSPSTQDEMFIRFSDQENINSYTPTATNTAGTQRLADGSRIMGAVRGRDAIYVWTDTALFTQRFIGPPFTFGFAQVGTNCGLIGQNAAVEVDGAAYWFSENGFFRYSGALQSLPCLVEDFVFNDLNTTANQLINAGLNNLFGEINWFYCSSGATVVDRCVTFNYVESSGERPVWTTSTLDRTTWQDSAVFGKPHATDYDAGSNNSYDVVGNTDGCTIYYEHETGTDQVTTTATTAITSNIESGDFDISQGGDGEFFAKIRRFIPDFVSQTGNTQITLQLRNYSNDSQASSALGPFTISSSTTKVDTRARARAISLKIANTAVQQNWKLGGFRLDIQPDGRR
;
A
#
# COMPACT_ATOMS: atom_id res chain seq x y z
N ASN A 1 -18.46 30.83 -9.32
CA ASN A 1 -19.27 29.80 -8.68
C ASN A 1 -19.46 30.17 -7.22
N GLU A 2 -20.64 29.93 -6.67
CA GLU A 2 -20.96 30.15 -5.27
C GLU A 2 -21.46 28.83 -4.67
N ASP A 3 -20.95 28.47 -3.52
CA ASP A 3 -21.47 27.36 -2.74
C ASP A 3 -22.55 27.86 -1.79
N ILE A 4 -23.67 27.15 -1.74
CA ILE A 4 -24.76 27.39 -0.83
C ILE A 4 -25.02 26.14 0.01
N SER A 5 -25.22 26.31 1.30
CA SER A 5 -25.74 25.23 2.14
C SER A 5 -27.23 25.45 2.40
N TYR A 6 -27.97 24.36 2.63
CA TYR A 6 -29.39 24.41 2.92
C TYR A 6 -29.78 23.34 3.95
N THR A 7 -30.84 23.57 4.70
CA THR A 7 -31.29 22.64 5.76
C THR A 7 -32.45 21.75 5.34
N GLY A 8 -33.07 22.00 4.19
CA GLY A 8 -34.15 21.16 3.68
C GLY A 8 -34.66 21.60 2.33
N ILE A 9 -35.54 20.76 1.74
CA ILE A 9 -36.20 21.01 0.46
C ILE A 9 -37.71 20.94 0.68
N SER A 10 -38.44 21.96 0.20
CA SER A 10 -39.89 21.96 0.20
C SER A 10 -40.39 22.20 -1.24
N GLY A 11 -40.94 21.14 -1.85
CA GLY A 11 -41.22 21.15 -3.29
C GLY A 11 -39.96 21.42 -4.13
N ASN A 12 -39.98 22.49 -4.90
CA ASN A 12 -38.83 22.90 -5.72
C ASN A 12 -38.00 24.05 -5.08
N THR A 13 -38.13 24.25 -3.77
CA THR A 13 -37.48 25.37 -3.07
C THR A 13 -36.53 24.84 -2.01
N LEU A 14 -35.28 25.32 -2.02
CA LEU A 14 -34.35 25.08 -0.93
C LEU A 14 -34.72 25.95 0.27
N THR A 15 -34.74 25.37 1.46
CA THR A 15 -35.07 26.06 2.71
C THR A 15 -33.89 26.14 3.64
N GLY A 16 -33.78 27.21 4.43
CA GLY A 16 -32.65 27.45 5.34
C GLY A 16 -31.32 27.64 4.61
N VAL A 17 -31.36 28.37 3.50
CA VAL A 17 -30.21 28.59 2.65
C VAL A 17 -29.23 29.56 3.29
N THR A 18 -27.98 29.13 3.41
CA THR A 18 -26.82 29.96 3.75
C THR A 18 -25.97 30.16 2.48
N ARG A 19 -25.77 31.40 2.10
CA ARG A 19 -24.98 31.77 0.93
C ARG A 19 -23.51 31.92 1.24
N ALA A 20 -22.65 31.87 0.23
CA ALA A 20 -21.22 31.98 0.38
C ALA A 20 -20.63 30.91 1.34
N ALA A 21 -21.19 29.71 1.32
CA ALA A 21 -20.67 28.60 2.09
C ALA A 21 -19.24 28.23 1.64
N ARG A 22 -18.48 27.57 2.49
CA ARG A 22 -17.14 27.02 2.21
C ARG A 22 -16.15 28.07 1.67
N GLY A 23 -16.26 29.30 2.15
CA GLY A 23 -15.31 30.38 1.76
C GLY A 23 -15.50 30.93 0.34
N THR A 24 -16.61 30.63 -0.32
CA THR A 24 -16.98 31.25 -1.60
C THR A 24 -17.56 32.65 -1.39
N THR A 25 -17.72 33.42 -2.45
CA THR A 25 -18.33 34.76 -2.38
C THR A 25 -19.75 34.74 -2.93
N ALA A 26 -20.71 35.34 -2.20
CA ALA A 26 -22.07 35.47 -2.64
C ALA A 26 -22.16 36.28 -3.93
N ALA A 27 -22.76 35.73 -4.98
CA ALA A 27 -22.93 36.32 -6.28
C ALA A 27 -24.40 36.29 -6.74
N SER A 28 -24.81 37.18 -7.64
CA SER A 28 -26.11 37.09 -8.26
C SER A 28 -26.11 36.00 -9.34
N HIS A 29 -27.17 35.18 -9.35
CA HIS A 29 -27.37 34.15 -10.36
C HIS A 29 -28.57 34.50 -11.25
N SER A 30 -28.43 34.23 -12.55
CA SER A 30 -29.54 34.39 -13.47
C SER A 30 -30.59 33.30 -13.31
N ASN A 31 -31.83 33.60 -13.73
CA ASN A 31 -32.85 32.57 -13.80
C ASN A 31 -32.41 31.46 -14.77
N GLY A 32 -32.51 30.21 -14.36
CA GLY A 32 -32.01 29.05 -15.12
C GLY A 32 -30.54 28.74 -14.92
N ALA A 33 -29.84 29.36 -13.95
CA ALA A 33 -28.49 28.93 -13.56
C ALA A 33 -28.52 27.48 -13.08
N THR A 34 -27.57 26.69 -13.54
CA THR A 34 -27.44 25.30 -13.14
C THR A 34 -27.01 25.23 -11.67
N ILE A 35 -27.75 24.46 -10.88
CA ILE A 35 -27.38 24.10 -9.50
C ILE A 35 -26.93 22.65 -9.51
N THR A 36 -25.70 22.41 -9.09
CA THR A 36 -25.17 21.06 -8.91
C THR A 36 -25.24 20.70 -7.43
N ASN A 37 -25.84 19.56 -7.11
CA ASN A 37 -25.78 19.04 -5.75
C ASN A 37 -24.34 18.61 -5.47
N THR A 38 -23.71 19.24 -4.48
CA THR A 38 -22.35 18.94 -4.03
C THR A 38 -22.34 18.33 -2.63
N SER A 39 -23.52 17.90 -2.12
CA SER A 39 -23.59 17.24 -0.81
C SER A 39 -22.76 15.94 -0.77
N ASP A 40 -22.53 15.35 -1.93
CA ASP A 40 -21.70 14.17 -2.09
C ASP A 40 -20.21 14.49 -2.31
N PHE A 41 -19.87 15.78 -2.46
CA PHE A 41 -18.51 16.29 -2.59
C PHE A 41 -18.15 17.07 -1.34
N VAL A 42 -17.42 16.44 -0.46
CA VAL A 42 -16.92 17.08 0.76
C VAL A 42 -15.52 17.65 0.52
N ALA A 43 -15.17 18.72 1.22
CA ALA A 43 -13.83 19.26 1.18
C ALA A 43 -12.84 18.26 1.82
N TRP A 44 -11.56 18.40 1.51
CA TRP A 44 -10.50 17.64 2.17
C TRP A 44 -10.64 17.77 3.70
N GLY A 45 -10.78 16.64 4.40
CA GLY A 45 -10.95 16.59 5.84
C GLY A 45 -12.39 16.73 6.34
N GLU A 46 -13.40 16.78 5.48
CA GLU A 46 -14.80 16.72 5.87
C GLU A 46 -15.40 15.34 5.54
N ALA A 47 -16.14 14.76 6.48
CA ALA A 47 -16.82 13.49 6.24
C ALA A 47 -17.94 13.63 5.21
N ALA A 48 -18.07 12.65 4.31
CA ALA A 48 -19.21 12.55 3.42
C ALA A 48 -20.47 12.30 4.25
N SER A 49 -21.53 13.10 4.03
CA SER A 49 -22.82 12.87 4.65
C SER A 49 -23.72 12.04 3.72
N GLY A 50 -23.91 10.77 4.03
CA GLY A 50 -24.84 9.87 3.32
C GLY A 50 -24.28 8.46 3.21
N ASP A 51 -25.15 7.49 2.91
CA ASP A 51 -24.79 6.12 2.56
C ASP A 51 -24.12 6.05 1.16
N LEU A 52 -23.06 6.82 0.95
CA LEU A 52 -22.18 6.59 -0.17
C LEU A 52 -21.46 5.26 0.10
N VAL A 53 -21.82 4.25 -0.67
CA VAL A 53 -20.89 3.18 -0.98
C VAL A 53 -19.77 3.87 -1.77
N ILE A 54 -18.84 4.46 -1.06
CA ILE A 54 -17.62 5.01 -1.64
C ILE A 54 -16.88 3.77 -2.09
N ASP A 55 -16.96 3.50 -3.36
CA ASP A 55 -15.88 2.80 -4.03
C ASP A 55 -14.61 3.51 -3.54
N PRO A 56 -13.69 2.82 -2.84
CA PRO A 56 -12.57 3.49 -2.22
C PRO A 56 -11.91 4.33 -3.29
N GLY A 57 -11.92 5.64 -3.11
CA GLY A 57 -11.46 6.56 -4.12
C GLY A 57 -9.98 6.35 -4.37
N LEU A 58 -9.65 5.49 -5.34
CA LEU A 58 -8.28 5.30 -5.78
C LEU A 58 -7.82 6.56 -6.48
N TRP A 59 -6.71 7.09 -6.00
CA TRP A 59 -6.07 8.27 -6.54
C TRP A 59 -4.73 7.92 -7.18
N SER A 60 -4.48 8.49 -8.35
CA SER A 60 -3.14 8.54 -8.93
C SER A 60 -2.62 9.97 -8.77
N ILE A 61 -1.48 10.14 -8.15
CA ILE A 61 -0.89 11.45 -7.87
C ILE A 61 0.55 11.46 -8.38
N ASP A 62 0.91 12.49 -9.14
CA ASP A 62 2.28 12.64 -9.64
C ASP A 62 2.64 14.12 -9.84
N ASN A 63 3.93 14.40 -10.03
CA ASN A 63 4.46 15.74 -10.19
C ASN A 63 4.73 16.06 -11.66
N PHE A 64 4.22 17.18 -12.14
CA PHE A 64 4.57 17.76 -13.43
C PHE A 64 5.29 19.11 -13.23
N GLY A 65 6.58 19.05 -12.94
CA GLY A 65 7.35 20.21 -12.48
C GLY A 65 6.81 20.71 -11.13
N ASP A 66 6.39 21.98 -11.07
CA ASP A 66 5.86 22.61 -9.85
C ASP A 66 4.38 22.28 -9.61
N LYS A 67 3.75 21.56 -10.50
CA LYS A 67 2.35 21.19 -10.41
C LYS A 67 2.21 19.77 -9.87
N ILE A 68 1.30 19.59 -8.94
CA ILE A 68 0.79 18.29 -8.56
C ILE A 68 -0.39 17.98 -9.46
N ILE A 69 -0.34 16.83 -10.12
CA ILE A 69 -1.42 16.28 -10.93
C ILE A 69 -2.07 15.17 -10.15
N SER A 70 -3.39 15.17 -10.08
CA SER A 70 -4.16 14.15 -9.36
C SER A 70 -5.34 13.69 -10.20
N LEU A 71 -5.50 12.38 -10.30
CA LEU A 71 -6.58 11.72 -11.02
C LEU A 71 -7.39 10.90 -10.00
N ILE A 72 -8.70 11.05 -10.03
CA ILE A 72 -9.63 10.10 -9.40
C ILE A 72 -9.88 8.96 -10.38
N HIS A 73 -9.77 7.72 -9.91
CA HIS A 73 -10.06 6.53 -10.71
C HIS A 73 -11.43 6.64 -11.41
N ASN A 74 -11.44 6.44 -12.73
CA ASN A 74 -12.60 6.65 -13.62
C ASN A 74 -13.22 8.05 -13.57
N GLY A 75 -12.45 9.05 -13.14
CA GLY A 75 -12.90 10.43 -13.01
C GLY A 75 -11.99 11.45 -13.70
N PRO A 76 -12.24 12.75 -13.44
CA PRO A 76 -11.46 13.82 -14.01
C PRO A 76 -10.07 13.95 -13.38
N VAL A 77 -9.18 14.64 -14.10
CA VAL A 77 -7.82 14.95 -13.65
C VAL A 77 -7.71 16.43 -13.26
N PHE A 78 -7.00 16.65 -12.16
CA PHE A 78 -6.82 17.96 -11.57
C PHE A 78 -5.36 18.38 -11.54
N GLU A 79 -5.09 19.67 -11.63
CA GLU A 79 -3.78 20.27 -11.35
C GLU A 79 -3.85 21.20 -10.13
N TRP A 80 -2.81 21.17 -9.34
CA TRP A 80 -2.58 22.14 -8.28
C TRP A 80 -1.16 22.68 -8.37
N ASN A 81 -1.03 24.02 -8.40
CA ASN A 81 0.26 24.68 -8.54
C ASN A 81 0.80 25.09 -7.18
N SER A 82 1.89 24.45 -6.73
CA SER A 82 2.54 24.74 -5.46
C SER A 82 3.20 26.10 -5.39
N ASN A 83 3.55 26.69 -6.53
CA ASN A 83 4.19 28.02 -6.65
C ASN A 83 3.19 29.17 -6.81
N ALA A 84 1.89 28.91 -6.81
CA ALA A 84 0.90 29.98 -6.85
C ALA A 84 1.03 30.86 -5.60
N SER A 85 0.84 32.17 -5.76
CA SER A 85 1.01 33.18 -4.68
C SER A 85 0.11 32.94 -3.44
N ASN A 86 -0.92 32.09 -3.57
CA ASN A 86 -1.81 31.65 -2.50
C ASN A 86 -2.05 30.12 -2.59
N ALA A 87 -0.99 29.34 -2.78
CA ALA A 87 -1.09 27.89 -3.01
C ALA A 87 -1.94 27.19 -1.94
N THR A 88 -1.75 27.49 -0.67
CA THR A 88 -2.49 26.90 0.45
C THR A 88 -3.98 27.27 0.49
N ALA A 89 -4.38 28.34 -0.17
CA ALA A 89 -5.77 28.81 -0.23
C ALA A 89 -6.42 28.53 -1.61
N THR A 90 -5.65 27.97 -2.57
CA THR A 90 -6.11 27.71 -3.93
C THR A 90 -6.41 26.22 -4.08
N ARG A 91 -7.62 25.89 -4.49
CA ARG A 91 -8.00 24.50 -4.79
C ARG A 91 -7.41 24.03 -6.12
N ALA A 92 -7.22 22.72 -6.25
CA ALA A 92 -6.91 22.11 -7.53
C ALA A 92 -8.00 22.40 -8.57
N THR A 93 -7.60 22.57 -9.82
CA THR A 93 -8.49 22.84 -10.94
C THR A 93 -8.43 21.72 -11.98
N ILE A 94 -9.55 21.46 -12.65
CA ILE A 94 -9.60 20.46 -13.73
C ILE A 94 -8.68 20.89 -14.86
N ILE A 95 -7.88 19.98 -15.39
CA ILE A 95 -7.01 20.23 -16.54
C ILE A 95 -7.87 20.32 -17.80
N SER A 96 -7.81 21.47 -18.46
CA SER A 96 -8.56 21.69 -19.69
C SER A 96 -8.04 20.82 -20.83
N GLY A 97 -8.94 20.16 -21.55
CA GLY A 97 -8.61 19.30 -22.69
C GLY A 97 -8.08 17.93 -22.34
N ALA A 98 -7.94 17.60 -21.06
CA ALA A 98 -7.59 16.27 -20.61
C ALA A 98 -8.79 15.30 -20.68
N PRO A 99 -8.55 13.97 -20.72
CA PRO A 99 -9.61 12.98 -20.54
C PRO A 99 -10.41 13.21 -19.26
N THR A 100 -11.70 12.89 -19.29
CA THR A 100 -12.60 13.04 -18.15
C THR A 100 -12.88 11.73 -17.43
N ALA A 101 -12.41 10.61 -17.98
CA ALA A 101 -12.43 9.31 -17.33
C ALA A 101 -11.14 8.53 -17.69
N SER A 102 -10.42 8.12 -16.68
CA SER A 102 -9.19 7.31 -16.80
C SER A 102 -9.00 6.48 -15.55
N ARG A 103 -8.39 5.31 -15.68
CA ARG A 103 -8.15 4.42 -14.54
C ARG A 103 -6.92 4.83 -13.74
N ASP A 104 -5.84 5.18 -14.43
CA ASP A 104 -4.56 5.51 -13.82
C ASP A 104 -3.83 6.58 -14.64
N MET A 105 -2.86 7.22 -14.02
CA MET A 105 -2.10 8.30 -14.61
C MET A 105 -0.66 8.30 -14.07
N ILE A 106 0.29 8.59 -14.95
CA ILE A 106 1.68 8.79 -14.56
C ILE A 106 2.34 9.87 -15.40
N VAL A 107 3.30 10.60 -14.85
CA VAL A 107 4.16 11.51 -15.61
C VAL A 107 5.38 10.76 -16.08
N SER A 108 5.58 10.68 -17.39
CA SER A 108 6.78 10.08 -17.98
C SER A 108 7.99 10.97 -17.78
N THR A 109 9.08 10.38 -17.33
CA THR A 109 10.38 11.04 -17.18
C THR A 109 11.43 10.28 -18.03
N PRO A 110 12.38 10.96 -18.68
CA PRO A 110 12.74 12.39 -18.63
C PRO A 110 11.98 13.30 -19.62
N ASP A 111 11.11 12.74 -20.43
CA ASP A 111 10.46 13.39 -21.56
C ASP A 111 9.24 14.25 -21.19
N ARG A 112 8.75 14.12 -19.95
CA ARG A 112 7.62 14.87 -19.38
C ARG A 112 6.37 14.90 -20.26
N HIS A 113 5.81 13.74 -20.48
CA HIS A 113 4.45 13.53 -20.97
C HIS A 113 3.55 13.11 -19.82
N LEU A 114 2.32 13.59 -19.79
CA LEU A 114 1.29 13.08 -18.91
C LEU A 114 0.59 11.92 -19.61
N VAL A 115 0.65 10.72 -19.03
CA VAL A 115 0.14 9.48 -19.64
C VAL A 115 -1.06 8.99 -18.85
N PHE A 116 -2.14 8.68 -19.55
CA PHE A 116 -3.37 8.13 -19.00
C PHE A 116 -3.58 6.71 -19.47
N PHE A 117 -3.99 5.84 -18.56
CA PHE A 117 -4.23 4.42 -18.78
C PHE A 117 -5.71 4.09 -18.59
N GLY A 118 -6.27 3.22 -19.44
CA GLY A 118 -7.67 2.85 -19.41
C GLY A 118 -8.58 4.07 -19.59
N THR A 119 -8.34 4.84 -20.64
CA THR A 119 -8.94 6.17 -20.83
C THR A 119 -9.90 6.23 -22.02
N GLU A 120 -10.52 7.39 -22.18
CA GLU A 120 -11.45 7.70 -23.29
C GLU A 120 -10.77 7.62 -24.65
N THR A 121 -11.42 7.00 -25.63
CA THR A 121 -11.02 7.08 -27.03
C THR A 121 -11.38 8.44 -27.65
N THR A 122 -12.43 9.09 -27.16
CA THR A 122 -12.83 10.45 -27.52
C THR A 122 -12.82 11.32 -26.27
N ILE A 123 -11.93 12.30 -26.22
CA ILE A 123 -11.75 13.19 -25.08
C ILE A 123 -13.05 13.92 -24.75
N GLY A 124 -13.40 13.97 -23.45
CA GLY A 124 -14.62 14.59 -22.94
C GLY A 124 -15.87 13.75 -23.12
N SER A 125 -15.73 12.47 -23.46
CA SER A 125 -16.82 11.52 -23.60
C SER A 125 -16.59 10.25 -22.76
N PRO A 126 -16.91 10.27 -21.46
CA PRO A 126 -16.67 9.14 -20.54
C PRO A 126 -17.26 7.81 -21.02
N SER A 127 -18.36 7.85 -21.78
CA SER A 127 -18.97 6.66 -22.37
C SER A 127 -18.11 5.95 -23.43
N THR A 128 -17.03 6.59 -23.90
CA THR A 128 -16.07 6.02 -24.84
C THR A 128 -14.81 5.49 -24.17
N GLN A 129 -14.82 5.35 -22.86
CA GLN A 129 -13.70 4.77 -22.12
C GLN A 129 -13.44 3.34 -22.58
N ASP A 130 -12.19 3.06 -22.96
CA ASP A 130 -11.68 1.72 -23.26
C ASP A 130 -10.60 1.40 -22.22
N GLU A 131 -10.82 0.41 -21.41
CA GLU A 131 -9.96 0.03 -20.30
C GLU A 131 -8.54 -0.44 -20.73
N MET A 132 -8.35 -0.68 -22.05
CA MET A 132 -7.04 -1.03 -22.62
C MET A 132 -6.38 0.11 -23.40
N PHE A 133 -7.00 1.29 -23.40
CA PHE A 133 -6.54 2.43 -24.19
C PHE A 133 -5.62 3.33 -23.38
N ILE A 134 -4.51 3.72 -23.99
CA ILE A 134 -3.52 4.65 -23.44
C ILE A 134 -3.54 5.94 -24.26
N ARG A 135 -3.47 7.06 -23.57
CA ARG A 135 -3.33 8.37 -24.17
C ARG A 135 -2.24 9.15 -23.45
N PHE A 136 -1.40 9.85 -24.20
CA PHE A 136 -0.36 10.70 -23.62
C PHE A 136 -0.41 12.12 -24.22
N SER A 137 -0.02 13.06 -23.37
CA SER A 137 0.00 14.49 -23.73
C SER A 137 1.10 14.80 -24.74
N ASP A 138 1.09 16.00 -25.28
CA ASP A 138 2.27 16.58 -25.91
C ASP A 138 3.38 16.81 -24.86
N GLN A 139 4.63 16.80 -25.31
CA GLN A 139 5.78 16.98 -24.43
C GLN A 139 5.70 18.35 -23.74
N GLU A 140 5.94 18.39 -22.43
CA GLU A 140 5.91 19.59 -21.59
C GLU A 140 4.55 20.33 -21.57
N ASN A 141 3.47 19.71 -22.05
CA ASN A 141 2.17 20.36 -22.22
C ASN A 141 1.01 19.47 -21.74
N ILE A 142 0.49 19.77 -20.58
CA ILE A 142 -0.62 19.03 -19.96
C ILE A 142 -2.00 19.38 -20.51
N ASN A 143 -2.10 20.27 -21.50
CA ASN A 143 -3.38 20.69 -22.08
C ASN A 143 -3.59 20.19 -23.52
N SER A 144 -2.66 19.40 -24.07
CA SER A 144 -2.72 18.95 -25.48
C SER A 144 -2.59 17.42 -25.55
N TYR A 145 -3.66 16.74 -25.95
CA TYR A 145 -3.76 15.27 -26.01
C TYR A 145 -4.23 14.74 -27.36
N THR A 146 -4.52 15.61 -28.29
CA THR A 146 -4.94 15.21 -29.64
C THR A 146 -3.70 15.12 -30.55
N PRO A 147 -3.42 13.95 -31.15
CA PRO A 147 -2.28 13.77 -32.02
C PRO A 147 -2.40 14.69 -33.28
N THR A 148 -1.30 15.36 -33.60
CA THR A 148 -1.18 16.19 -34.83
C THR A 148 0.16 15.88 -35.49
N ALA A 149 0.36 16.38 -36.70
CA ALA A 149 1.63 16.22 -37.43
C ALA A 149 2.82 16.95 -36.76
N THR A 150 2.57 17.85 -35.81
CA THR A 150 3.59 18.74 -35.24
C THR A 150 3.78 18.58 -33.74
N ASN A 151 2.96 17.79 -33.07
CA ASN A 151 3.10 17.50 -31.62
C ASN A 151 3.50 16.06 -31.38
N THR A 152 3.83 15.77 -30.13
CA THR A 152 4.23 14.42 -29.66
C THR A 152 3.10 13.68 -28.95
N ALA A 153 1.90 14.28 -28.86
CA ALA A 153 0.72 13.61 -28.29
C ALA A 153 0.36 12.37 -29.10
N GLY A 154 -0.13 11.36 -28.42
CA GLY A 154 -0.46 10.10 -29.09
C GLY A 154 -1.35 9.19 -28.27
N THR A 155 -1.66 8.06 -28.90
CA THR A 155 -2.52 7.03 -28.33
C THR A 155 -2.01 5.65 -28.67
N GLN A 156 -2.29 4.68 -27.81
CA GLN A 156 -2.01 3.25 -28.02
C GLN A 156 -3.08 2.43 -27.36
N ARG A 157 -3.47 1.30 -27.97
CA ARG A 157 -4.28 0.28 -27.33
C ARG A 157 -3.44 -0.96 -27.11
N LEU A 158 -3.41 -1.49 -25.88
CA LEU A 158 -2.74 -2.76 -25.58
C LEU A 158 -3.53 -3.95 -26.12
N ALA A 159 -2.83 -5.02 -26.46
CA ALA A 159 -3.41 -6.15 -27.18
C ALA A 159 -3.77 -7.34 -26.29
N ASP A 160 -3.20 -7.45 -25.09
CA ASP A 160 -3.38 -8.59 -24.19
C ASP A 160 -3.91 -8.13 -22.83
N GLY A 161 -5.03 -8.72 -22.42
CA GLY A 161 -5.78 -8.36 -21.23
C GLY A 161 -7.17 -7.81 -21.54
N SER A 162 -7.96 -7.59 -20.52
CA SER A 162 -9.27 -6.96 -20.58
C SER A 162 -9.27 -5.52 -20.08
N ARG A 163 -8.33 -5.19 -19.19
CA ARG A 163 -8.19 -3.86 -18.59
C ARG A 163 -6.75 -3.62 -18.11
N ILE A 164 -6.33 -2.36 -18.15
CA ILE A 164 -5.10 -1.92 -17.51
C ILE A 164 -5.38 -1.77 -16.00
N MET A 165 -4.56 -2.44 -15.19
CA MET A 165 -4.71 -2.45 -13.74
C MET A 165 -3.96 -1.31 -13.09
N GLY A 166 -2.74 -0.99 -13.54
CA GLY A 166 -1.92 0.07 -12.99
C GLY A 166 -0.59 0.19 -13.74
N ALA A 167 0.13 1.25 -13.42
CA ALA A 167 1.45 1.51 -13.99
C ALA A 167 2.43 2.02 -12.93
N VAL A 168 3.71 1.67 -13.09
CA VAL A 168 4.79 2.14 -12.22
C VAL A 168 5.94 2.66 -13.06
N ARG A 169 6.49 3.80 -12.65
CA ARG A 169 7.68 4.37 -13.28
C ARG A 169 8.90 3.55 -12.91
N GLY A 170 9.56 2.99 -13.91
CA GLY A 170 10.85 2.36 -13.75
C GLY A 170 11.97 3.28 -14.22
N ARG A 171 13.21 2.80 -14.11
CA ARG A 171 14.40 3.55 -14.47
C ARG A 171 14.47 3.91 -15.97
N ASP A 172 14.15 2.95 -16.84
CA ASP A 172 14.32 3.09 -18.30
C ASP A 172 13.00 2.91 -19.06
N ALA A 173 11.88 2.64 -18.36
CA ALA A 173 10.57 2.41 -18.93
C ALA A 173 9.48 2.63 -17.89
N ILE A 174 8.27 2.88 -18.34
CA ILE A 174 7.07 2.72 -17.53
C ILE A 174 6.64 1.26 -17.67
N TYR A 175 6.42 0.60 -16.54
CA TYR A 175 5.85 -0.73 -16.49
C TYR A 175 4.33 -0.59 -16.42
N VAL A 176 3.62 -1.23 -17.33
CA VAL A 176 2.16 -1.16 -17.44
C VAL A 176 1.60 -2.56 -17.35
N TRP A 177 0.79 -2.80 -16.34
CA TRP A 177 0.14 -4.10 -16.15
C TRP A 177 -1.29 -4.06 -16.62
N THR A 178 -1.68 -5.13 -17.29
CA THR A 178 -3.08 -5.50 -17.45
C THR A 178 -3.46 -6.54 -16.39
N ASP A 179 -4.69 -6.98 -16.41
CA ASP A 179 -5.16 -8.12 -15.60
C ASP A 179 -4.44 -9.45 -15.92
N THR A 180 -3.76 -9.56 -17.05
CA THR A 180 -3.11 -10.80 -17.50
C THR A 180 -1.63 -10.67 -17.82
N ALA A 181 -1.16 -9.48 -18.20
CA ALA A 181 0.16 -9.30 -18.81
C ALA A 181 0.91 -8.07 -18.29
N LEU A 182 2.22 -8.08 -18.49
CA LEU A 182 3.10 -6.94 -18.28
C LEU A 182 3.58 -6.39 -19.62
N PHE A 183 3.48 -5.08 -19.75
CA PHE A 183 4.04 -4.31 -20.87
C PHE A 183 5.09 -3.32 -20.37
N THR A 184 6.04 -2.99 -21.25
CA THR A 184 6.95 -1.86 -21.05
C THR A 184 6.61 -0.76 -22.05
N GLN A 185 6.49 0.47 -21.56
CA GLN A 185 6.35 1.69 -22.37
C GLN A 185 7.67 2.45 -22.29
N ARG A 186 8.32 2.68 -23.42
CA ARG A 186 9.60 3.39 -23.50
C ARG A 186 9.50 4.60 -24.42
N PHE A 187 10.12 5.69 -24.01
CA PHE A 187 10.27 6.84 -24.89
C PHE A 187 11.29 6.50 -26.00
N ILE A 188 10.85 6.59 -27.24
CA ILE A 188 11.67 6.29 -28.44
C ILE A 188 11.83 7.51 -29.35
N GLY A 189 11.13 8.60 -29.03
CA GLY A 189 11.14 9.84 -29.80
C GLY A 189 10.31 9.79 -31.08
N PRO A 190 10.27 10.93 -31.81
CA PRO A 190 9.51 11.02 -33.03
C PRO A 190 9.92 9.99 -34.09
N PRO A 191 9.00 9.47 -34.91
CA PRO A 191 7.59 9.91 -35.04
C PRO A 191 6.61 9.22 -34.09
N PHE A 192 7.00 8.25 -33.31
CA PHE A 192 6.08 7.42 -32.53
C PHE A 192 5.98 7.80 -31.05
N THR A 193 6.88 8.66 -30.56
CA THR A 193 6.97 9.10 -29.16
C THR A 193 7.24 7.95 -28.19
N PHE A 194 6.36 6.98 -28.07
CA PHE A 194 6.52 5.80 -27.19
C PHE A 194 6.45 4.50 -27.98
N GLY A 195 7.32 3.55 -27.59
CA GLY A 195 7.25 2.15 -27.99
C GLY A 195 6.71 1.30 -26.87
N PHE A 196 5.82 0.36 -27.23
CA PHE A 196 5.20 -0.58 -26.30
C PHE A 196 5.63 -2.00 -26.62
N ALA A 197 6.05 -2.75 -25.61
CA ALA A 197 6.43 -4.15 -25.77
C ALA A 197 5.84 -5.00 -24.64
N GLN A 198 5.18 -6.09 -24.99
CA GLN A 198 4.75 -7.10 -24.04
C GLN A 198 5.97 -7.90 -23.58
N VAL A 199 6.17 -8.04 -22.29
CA VAL A 199 7.34 -8.71 -21.70
C VAL A 199 6.98 -9.90 -20.82
N GLY A 200 5.68 -10.10 -20.54
CA GLY A 200 5.20 -11.24 -19.78
C GLY A 200 3.71 -11.46 -19.94
N THR A 201 3.30 -12.73 -19.75
CA THR A 201 1.90 -13.19 -19.70
C THR A 201 1.66 -13.99 -18.42
N ASN A 202 0.41 -14.17 -18.01
CA ASN A 202 0.02 -14.82 -16.74
C ASN A 202 0.67 -14.19 -15.51
N CYS A 203 0.92 -12.90 -15.56
CA CYS A 203 1.61 -12.14 -14.52
C CYS A 203 0.95 -10.78 -14.31
N GLY A 204 -0.36 -10.70 -14.53
CA GLY A 204 -1.15 -9.49 -14.34
C GLY A 204 -1.05 -8.93 -12.92
N LEU A 205 -1.45 -7.69 -12.73
CA LEU A 205 -1.45 -7.01 -11.44
C LEU A 205 -2.79 -7.26 -10.73
N ILE A 206 -2.74 -7.58 -9.44
CA ILE A 206 -3.95 -7.88 -8.67
C ILE A 206 -4.75 -6.63 -8.30
N GLY A 207 -4.10 -5.49 -8.10
CA GLY A 207 -4.70 -4.20 -7.74
C GLY A 207 -3.84 -3.05 -8.22
N GLN A 208 -4.41 -1.86 -8.40
CA GLN A 208 -3.74 -0.70 -9.00
C GLN A 208 -2.39 -0.37 -8.34
N ASN A 209 -2.33 -0.42 -7.03
CA ASN A 209 -1.16 -0.03 -6.24
C ASN A 209 -0.33 -1.22 -5.74
N ALA A 210 -0.52 -2.42 -6.31
CA ALA A 210 0.12 -3.66 -5.85
C ALA A 210 1.53 -3.88 -6.41
N ALA A 211 2.15 -2.88 -7.02
CA ALA A 211 3.48 -2.95 -7.62
C ALA A 211 4.39 -1.82 -7.13
N VAL A 212 5.68 -2.14 -7.00
CA VAL A 212 6.74 -1.16 -6.71
C VAL A 212 7.95 -1.41 -7.60
N GLU A 213 8.76 -0.37 -7.79
CA GLU A 213 10.05 -0.46 -8.45
C GLU A 213 11.15 -0.14 -7.45
N VAL A 214 12.20 -0.93 -7.45
CA VAL A 214 13.41 -0.71 -6.67
C VAL A 214 14.64 -1.21 -7.44
N ASP A 215 15.67 -0.38 -7.51
CA ASP A 215 16.97 -0.69 -8.13
C ASP A 215 16.88 -1.22 -9.58
N GLY A 216 15.93 -0.70 -10.36
CA GLY A 216 15.71 -1.10 -11.75
C GLY A 216 14.92 -2.39 -11.92
N ALA A 217 14.37 -2.95 -10.85
CA ALA A 217 13.49 -4.11 -10.89
C ALA A 217 12.08 -3.77 -10.39
N ALA A 218 11.07 -4.21 -11.11
CA ALA A 218 9.69 -4.14 -10.65
C ALA A 218 9.31 -5.41 -9.90
N TYR A 219 8.57 -5.25 -8.81
CA TYR A 219 8.02 -6.33 -7.99
C TYR A 219 6.53 -6.11 -7.80
N TRP A 220 5.73 -7.16 -7.90
CA TRP A 220 4.28 -7.02 -7.78
C TRP A 220 3.58 -8.27 -7.27
N PHE A 221 2.39 -8.03 -6.74
CA PHE A 221 1.44 -9.06 -6.34
C PHE A 221 0.47 -9.29 -7.49
N SER A 222 0.34 -10.54 -7.91
CA SER A 222 -0.56 -11.03 -8.95
C SER A 222 -1.55 -12.03 -8.36
N GLU A 223 -2.64 -12.30 -9.06
CA GLU A 223 -3.55 -13.41 -8.71
C GLU A 223 -2.86 -14.79 -8.75
N ASN A 224 -1.76 -14.90 -9.48
CA ASN A 224 -0.99 -16.14 -9.68
C ASN A 224 0.32 -16.19 -8.86
N GLY A 225 0.46 -15.37 -7.83
CA GLY A 225 1.67 -15.33 -7.00
C GLY A 225 2.39 -13.98 -7.06
N PHE A 226 3.63 -13.97 -6.62
CA PHE A 226 4.49 -12.79 -6.62
C PHE A 226 5.49 -12.87 -7.76
N PHE A 227 5.76 -11.74 -8.39
CA PHE A 227 6.63 -11.67 -9.55
C PHE A 227 7.66 -10.56 -9.44
N ARG A 228 8.73 -10.70 -10.22
CA ARG A 228 9.78 -9.72 -10.41
C ARG A 228 10.11 -9.59 -11.89
N TYR A 229 10.38 -8.36 -12.32
CA TYR A 229 10.93 -8.08 -13.65
C TYR A 229 12.16 -7.18 -13.56
N SER A 230 13.28 -7.66 -14.09
CA SER A 230 14.53 -6.90 -14.20
C SER A 230 15.20 -7.19 -15.54
N GLY A 231 14.46 -6.97 -16.65
CA GLY A 231 14.85 -7.38 -18.00
C GLY A 231 14.37 -8.78 -18.38
N ALA A 232 14.04 -9.62 -17.40
CA ALA A 232 13.37 -10.91 -17.58
C ALA A 232 12.29 -11.09 -16.51
N LEU A 233 11.17 -11.70 -16.90
CA LEU A 233 10.10 -12.07 -15.98
C LEU A 233 10.53 -13.26 -15.12
N GLN A 234 10.33 -13.17 -13.82
CA GLN A 234 10.62 -14.23 -12.86
C GLN A 234 9.47 -14.31 -11.84
N SER A 235 9.03 -15.52 -11.53
CA SER A 235 8.20 -15.78 -10.36
C SER A 235 9.09 -15.70 -9.11
N LEU A 236 8.59 -15.09 -8.05
CA LEU A 236 9.24 -15.06 -6.73
C LEU A 236 8.72 -16.24 -5.92
N PRO A 237 9.57 -17.21 -5.57
CA PRO A 237 9.16 -18.28 -4.66
C PRO A 237 8.72 -17.67 -3.32
N CYS A 238 7.48 -17.94 -2.91
CA CYS A 238 6.93 -17.43 -1.66
C CYS A 238 6.63 -18.58 -0.70
N LEU A 239 7.32 -18.61 0.44
CA LEU A 239 7.14 -19.68 1.45
C LEU A 239 5.83 -19.55 2.23
N VAL A 240 5.20 -18.39 2.18
CA VAL A 240 3.93 -18.08 2.85
C VAL A 240 2.78 -17.90 1.85
N GLU A 241 2.95 -18.33 0.61
CA GLU A 241 1.98 -18.13 -0.47
C GLU A 241 0.60 -18.71 -0.10
N ASP A 242 0.56 -19.97 0.30
CA ASP A 242 -0.69 -20.63 0.72
C ASP A 242 -1.39 -19.90 1.86
N PHE A 243 -0.64 -19.38 2.82
CA PHE A 243 -1.18 -18.60 3.93
C PHE A 243 -1.84 -17.31 3.43
N VAL A 244 -1.15 -16.57 2.56
CA VAL A 244 -1.63 -15.28 2.03
C VAL A 244 -2.87 -15.49 1.15
N PHE A 245 -2.81 -16.41 0.19
CA PHE A 245 -3.91 -16.62 -0.77
C PHE A 245 -5.14 -17.26 -0.14
N ASN A 246 -4.99 -18.09 0.89
CA ASN A 246 -6.13 -18.65 1.62
C ASN A 246 -6.82 -17.62 2.53
N ASP A 247 -6.07 -16.59 2.97
CA ASP A 247 -6.59 -15.51 3.82
C ASP A 247 -7.02 -14.26 3.03
N LEU A 248 -6.74 -14.20 1.73
CA LEU A 248 -6.99 -13.01 0.90
C LEU A 248 -8.49 -12.80 0.62
N ASN A 249 -8.97 -11.58 0.86
CA ASN A 249 -10.27 -11.15 0.36
C ASN A 249 -10.18 -10.70 -1.10
N THR A 250 -10.51 -11.57 -2.03
CA THR A 250 -10.43 -11.31 -3.48
C THR A 250 -11.41 -10.23 -3.97
N THR A 251 -12.43 -9.88 -3.19
CA THR A 251 -13.35 -8.79 -3.54
C THR A 251 -12.79 -7.41 -3.19
N ALA A 252 -11.73 -7.36 -2.37
CA ALA A 252 -11.05 -6.16 -1.93
C ALA A 252 -9.66 -5.95 -2.58
N ASN A 253 -9.39 -6.60 -3.70
CA ASN A 253 -8.10 -6.53 -4.40
C ASN A 253 -7.66 -5.10 -4.74
N GLN A 254 -8.61 -4.19 -4.93
CA GLN A 254 -8.32 -2.77 -5.21
C GLN A 254 -7.66 -2.04 -4.02
N LEU A 255 -7.84 -2.54 -2.80
CA LEU A 255 -7.24 -1.98 -1.59
C LEU A 255 -5.79 -2.45 -1.37
N ILE A 256 -5.33 -3.43 -2.15
CA ILE A 256 -3.96 -3.92 -2.04
C ILE A 256 -3.01 -2.81 -2.46
N ASN A 257 -2.09 -2.49 -1.57
CA ASN A 257 -1.04 -1.53 -1.88
C ASN A 257 0.34 -2.07 -1.51
N ALA A 258 1.33 -1.66 -2.28
CA ALA A 258 2.72 -2.04 -2.08
C ALA A 258 3.52 -0.86 -1.53
N GLY A 259 4.32 -1.11 -0.51
CA GLY A 259 5.19 -0.13 0.13
C GLY A 259 6.64 -0.57 0.12
N LEU A 260 7.53 0.30 -0.34
CA LEU A 260 8.96 0.07 -0.31
C LEU A 260 9.56 0.60 0.99
N ASN A 261 10.34 -0.23 1.68
CA ASN A 261 11.07 0.12 2.88
C ASN A 261 12.58 -0.08 2.62
N ASN A 262 13.19 0.90 1.98
CA ASN A 262 14.60 0.84 1.58
C ASN A 262 15.56 0.67 2.76
N LEU A 263 15.21 1.21 3.93
CA LEU A 263 16.07 1.14 5.11
C LEU A 263 16.36 -0.31 5.53
N PHE A 264 15.40 -1.20 5.34
CA PHE A 264 15.54 -2.62 5.69
C PHE A 264 15.57 -3.55 4.48
N GLY A 265 15.52 -3.02 3.27
CA GLY A 265 15.51 -3.81 2.04
C GLY A 265 14.26 -4.65 1.88
N GLU A 266 13.10 -4.07 2.18
CA GLU A 266 11.82 -4.77 2.25
C GLU A 266 10.80 -4.19 1.29
N ILE A 267 9.96 -5.07 0.77
CA ILE A 267 8.75 -4.72 0.04
C ILE A 267 7.57 -5.27 0.83
N ASN A 268 6.66 -4.38 1.21
CA ASN A 268 5.45 -4.69 1.96
C ASN A 268 4.24 -4.68 1.02
N TRP A 269 3.42 -5.72 1.01
CA TRP A 269 2.11 -5.70 0.39
C TRP A 269 1.05 -5.78 1.48
N PHE A 270 0.28 -4.73 1.58
CA PHE A 270 -0.83 -4.60 2.53
C PHE A 270 -2.11 -5.08 1.85
N TYR A 271 -2.88 -5.94 2.51
CA TYR A 271 -4.07 -6.54 1.93
C TYR A 271 -5.18 -6.75 2.96
N CYS A 272 -6.38 -7.04 2.49
CA CYS A 272 -7.52 -7.38 3.34
C CYS A 272 -7.59 -8.89 3.54
N SER A 273 -7.70 -9.34 4.80
CA SER A 273 -7.93 -10.76 5.11
C SER A 273 -9.36 -11.19 4.73
N SER A 274 -9.59 -12.49 4.70
CA SER A 274 -10.91 -13.06 4.40
C SER A 274 -11.99 -12.51 5.33
N GLY A 275 -12.96 -11.79 4.76
CA GLY A 275 -14.05 -11.15 5.49
C GLY A 275 -13.76 -9.74 5.99
N ALA A 276 -12.52 -9.24 5.89
CA ALA A 276 -12.20 -7.85 6.16
C ALA A 276 -12.56 -6.94 4.98
N THR A 277 -13.03 -5.75 5.27
CA THR A 277 -13.37 -4.72 4.27
C THR A 277 -12.36 -3.57 4.26
N VAL A 278 -11.41 -3.59 5.18
CA VAL A 278 -10.27 -2.67 5.28
C VAL A 278 -8.98 -3.48 5.36
N VAL A 279 -7.87 -2.86 5.03
CA VAL A 279 -6.55 -3.48 5.09
C VAL A 279 -6.23 -3.83 6.55
N ASP A 280 -5.85 -5.09 6.80
CA ASP A 280 -5.57 -5.62 8.15
C ASP A 280 -4.41 -6.63 8.17
N ARG A 281 -3.77 -6.85 7.04
CA ARG A 281 -2.66 -7.79 6.87
C ARG A 281 -1.55 -7.21 6.02
N CYS A 282 -0.36 -7.70 6.27
CA CYS A 282 0.82 -7.38 5.47
C CYS A 282 1.64 -8.65 5.21
N VAL A 283 2.09 -8.80 3.98
CA VAL A 283 3.14 -9.75 3.61
C VAL A 283 4.36 -8.98 3.14
N THR A 284 5.52 -9.34 3.68
CA THR A 284 6.78 -8.62 3.44
C THR A 284 7.80 -9.56 2.78
N PHE A 285 8.41 -9.09 1.73
CA PHE A 285 9.54 -9.73 1.05
C PHE A 285 10.82 -8.91 1.29
N ASN A 286 11.83 -9.53 1.88
CA ASN A 286 13.13 -8.88 2.00
C ASN A 286 13.97 -9.17 0.75
N TYR A 287 14.12 -8.16 -0.11
CA TYR A 287 14.81 -8.32 -1.40
C TYR A 287 16.34 -8.28 -1.29
N VAL A 288 16.88 -7.81 -0.17
CA VAL A 288 18.33 -7.74 0.09
C VAL A 288 18.84 -9.05 0.67
N GLU A 289 18.13 -9.59 1.68
CA GLU A 289 18.52 -10.82 2.37
C GLU A 289 18.11 -12.10 1.60
N SER A 290 17.21 -11.96 0.63
CA SER A 290 16.73 -13.09 -0.16
C SER A 290 17.74 -13.54 -1.21
N SER A 291 17.87 -14.84 -1.36
CA SER A 291 18.52 -15.48 -2.50
C SER A 291 17.54 -16.40 -3.22
N GLY A 292 17.86 -16.81 -4.45
CA GLY A 292 16.99 -17.70 -5.22
C GLY A 292 16.66 -19.03 -4.52
N GLU A 293 17.54 -19.50 -3.65
CA GLU A 293 17.35 -20.74 -2.88
C GLU A 293 16.76 -20.49 -1.48
N ARG A 294 16.82 -19.26 -0.97
CA ARG A 294 16.34 -18.87 0.37
C ARG A 294 15.64 -17.53 0.31
N PRO A 295 14.40 -17.52 -0.17
CA PRO A 295 13.60 -16.31 -0.13
C PRO A 295 13.19 -16.01 1.33
N VAL A 296 13.29 -14.74 1.72
CA VAL A 296 12.93 -14.28 3.07
C VAL A 296 11.58 -13.58 3.01
N TRP A 297 10.60 -14.21 3.61
CA TRP A 297 9.24 -13.72 3.69
C TRP A 297 8.75 -13.66 5.14
N THR A 298 7.95 -12.67 5.45
CA THR A 298 7.24 -12.56 6.74
C THR A 298 5.79 -12.13 6.51
N THR A 299 4.92 -12.47 7.44
CA THR A 299 3.54 -12.01 7.48
C THR A 299 3.30 -11.26 8.78
N SER A 300 2.46 -10.26 8.76
CA SER A 300 2.11 -9.47 9.95
C SER A 300 0.68 -8.96 9.87
N THR A 301 0.21 -8.41 10.98
CA THR A 301 -1.06 -7.69 11.09
C THR A 301 -0.86 -6.17 10.96
N LEU A 302 0.24 -5.74 10.34
CA LEU A 302 0.47 -4.34 10.04
C LEU A 302 -0.54 -3.88 8.98
N ASP A 303 -1.35 -2.91 9.33
CA ASP A 303 -2.44 -2.35 8.56
C ASP A 303 -2.07 -0.96 8.06
N ARG A 304 -1.76 -0.84 6.79
CA ARG A 304 -1.44 0.46 6.18
C ARG A 304 -2.16 0.59 4.85
N THR A 305 -2.93 1.65 4.71
CA THR A 305 -3.69 1.94 3.48
C THR A 305 -2.84 2.66 2.44
N THR A 306 -1.81 3.38 2.86
CA THR A 306 -0.78 3.94 1.99
C THR A 306 0.58 3.86 2.66
N TRP A 307 1.63 3.86 1.87
CA TRP A 307 3.00 3.84 2.34
C TRP A 307 3.88 4.71 1.46
N GLN A 308 4.64 5.60 2.09
CA GLN A 308 5.66 6.42 1.44
C GLN A 308 7.02 6.14 2.09
N ASP A 309 7.98 5.70 1.32
CA ASP A 309 9.35 5.47 1.80
C ASP A 309 10.00 6.75 2.32
N SER A 310 11.08 6.58 3.06
CA SER A 310 11.77 7.61 3.84
C SER A 310 12.18 8.87 3.08
N ALA A 311 12.55 8.77 1.83
CA ALA A 311 12.87 9.87 0.92
C ALA A 311 13.33 11.18 1.64
N VAL A 312 12.58 12.27 1.49
CA VAL A 312 12.91 13.60 2.06
C VAL A 312 12.71 13.64 3.58
N PHE A 313 11.83 12.83 4.12
CA PHE A 313 11.46 12.88 5.55
C PHE A 313 12.39 12.08 6.47
N GLY A 314 13.29 11.27 5.92
CA GLY A 314 14.25 10.46 6.66
C GLY A 314 13.66 9.21 7.34
N LYS A 315 12.34 9.09 7.42
CA LYS A 315 11.59 7.92 7.89
C LYS A 315 10.37 7.70 7.01
N PRO A 316 9.92 6.46 6.82
CA PRO A 316 8.70 6.22 6.08
C PRO A 316 7.47 6.80 6.79
N HIS A 317 6.50 7.20 5.99
CA HIS A 317 5.19 7.66 6.44
C HIS A 317 4.13 6.73 5.88
N ALA A 318 3.14 6.45 6.69
CA ALA A 318 2.04 5.59 6.30
C ALA A 318 0.72 6.14 6.82
N THR A 319 -0.38 5.72 6.23
CA THR A 319 -1.71 6.00 6.73
C THR A 319 -2.45 4.71 7.01
N ASP A 320 -3.38 4.78 7.95
CA ASP A 320 -4.29 3.72 8.28
C ASP A 320 -5.72 4.27 8.32
N TYR A 321 -6.69 3.43 8.04
CA TYR A 321 -8.11 3.73 8.21
C TYR A 321 -8.69 2.81 9.28
N ASP A 322 -9.10 3.38 10.40
CA ASP A 322 -9.72 2.65 11.50
C ASP A 322 -11.19 3.09 11.66
N ALA A 323 -12.09 2.22 11.23
CA ALA A 323 -13.53 2.43 11.41
C ALA A 323 -13.88 2.40 12.91
N GLY A 324 -14.26 3.52 13.46
CA GLY A 324 -14.73 3.66 14.85
C GLY A 324 -13.64 3.99 15.88
N SER A 325 -12.43 4.32 15.47
CA SER A 325 -11.44 4.86 16.39
C SER A 325 -11.57 6.39 16.48
N ASN A 326 -11.80 6.88 17.71
CA ASN A 326 -11.75 8.31 18.04
C ASN A 326 -10.28 8.79 18.05
N ASN A 327 -9.64 8.87 16.90
CA ASN A 327 -8.31 9.46 16.81
C ASN A 327 -8.40 10.97 16.89
N SER A 328 -7.58 11.59 17.74
CA SER A 328 -7.59 13.01 18.05
C SER A 328 -7.17 13.95 16.89
N TYR A 329 -6.87 13.40 15.74
CA TYR A 329 -6.66 14.14 14.49
C TYR A 329 -7.93 14.21 13.65
N ASP A 330 -9.01 13.63 14.16
CA ASP A 330 -10.29 13.65 13.52
C ASP A 330 -10.94 15.02 13.61
N VAL A 331 -11.54 15.46 12.51
CA VAL A 331 -12.37 16.68 12.50
C VAL A 331 -13.53 16.45 13.45
N VAL A 332 -13.72 17.40 14.35
CA VAL A 332 -14.71 17.35 15.44
C VAL A 332 -16.02 16.72 15.00
N GLY A 333 -16.33 15.53 15.51
CA GLY A 333 -17.60 14.84 15.35
C GLY A 333 -17.60 13.64 14.41
N ASN A 334 -16.46 13.24 13.85
CA ASN A 334 -16.33 12.01 13.07
C ASN A 334 -15.87 10.84 13.95
N THR A 335 -16.47 9.67 13.77
CA THR A 335 -16.10 8.43 14.48
C THR A 335 -15.17 7.53 13.69
N ASP A 336 -14.97 7.84 12.41
CA ASP A 336 -14.10 7.10 11.50
C ASP A 336 -12.81 7.90 11.30
N GLY A 337 -11.69 7.36 11.72
CA GLY A 337 -10.41 8.06 11.75
C GLY A 337 -9.44 7.57 10.68
N CYS A 338 -8.62 8.52 10.20
CA CYS A 338 -7.40 8.20 9.47
C CYS A 338 -6.21 8.59 10.33
N THR A 339 -5.33 7.64 10.63
CA THR A 339 -4.12 7.89 11.39
C THR A 339 -2.93 8.00 10.43
N ILE A 340 -2.07 9.00 10.67
CA ILE A 340 -0.80 9.14 9.96
C ILE A 340 0.30 8.64 10.88
N TYR A 341 1.08 7.68 10.40
CA TYR A 341 2.20 7.10 11.12
C TYR A 341 3.53 7.61 10.59
N TYR A 342 4.44 7.90 11.52
CA TYR A 342 5.87 8.01 11.27
C TYR A 342 6.49 6.67 11.63
N GLU A 343 6.82 5.88 10.64
CA GLU A 343 7.35 4.55 10.84
C GLU A 343 8.78 4.56 11.40
N HIS A 344 9.25 3.44 11.93
CA HIS A 344 10.57 3.28 12.54
C HIS A 344 10.83 4.14 13.78
N GLU A 345 9.80 4.66 14.41
CA GLU A 345 9.89 5.18 15.75
C GLU A 345 10.06 4.05 16.78
N THR A 346 10.68 4.33 17.89
CA THR A 346 10.98 3.34 18.90
C THR A 346 10.44 3.73 20.27
N GLY A 347 10.03 2.73 21.05
CA GLY A 347 9.68 2.86 22.46
C GLY A 347 8.22 3.13 22.75
N THR A 348 7.58 4.07 22.11
CA THR A 348 6.18 4.40 22.34
C THR A 348 5.45 4.71 21.04
N ASP A 349 4.21 4.30 20.98
CA ASP A 349 3.23 4.78 20.02
C ASP A 349 2.49 5.98 20.66
N GLN A 350 2.50 7.10 19.99
CA GLN A 350 1.88 8.33 20.50
C GLN A 350 0.56 8.57 19.78
N VAL A 351 -0.52 8.14 20.40
CA VAL A 351 -1.89 8.30 19.85
C VAL A 351 -2.41 9.72 20.05
N THR A 352 -1.95 10.42 21.10
CA THR A 352 -2.31 11.82 21.37
C THR A 352 -1.10 12.58 21.90
N THR A 353 -1.19 13.92 21.97
CA THR A 353 -0.13 14.76 22.55
C THR A 353 0.20 14.42 24.02
N THR A 354 -0.67 13.71 24.70
CA THR A 354 -0.54 13.38 26.13
C THR A 354 -0.60 11.90 26.46
N ALA A 355 -1.15 11.07 25.56
CA ALA A 355 -1.26 9.61 25.76
C ALA A 355 -0.18 8.87 24.98
N THR A 356 0.60 8.08 25.69
CA THR A 356 1.61 7.19 25.10
C THR A 356 1.21 5.75 25.35
N THR A 357 1.20 4.95 24.29
CA THR A 357 0.96 3.51 24.35
C THR A 357 2.25 2.75 24.02
N ALA A 358 2.27 1.45 24.32
CA ALA A 358 3.39 0.62 23.94
C ALA A 358 3.29 0.24 22.46
N ILE A 359 4.38 0.38 21.72
CA ILE A 359 4.53 -0.30 20.43
C ILE A 359 4.70 -1.78 20.73
N THR A 360 3.62 -2.55 20.62
CA THR A 360 3.68 -3.99 20.80
C THR A 360 4.25 -4.64 19.54
N SER A 361 5.32 -5.39 19.70
CA SER A 361 5.92 -6.11 18.58
C SER A 361 6.23 -7.54 18.94
N ASN A 362 6.16 -8.42 17.95
CA ASN A 362 6.56 -9.81 18.13
C ASN A 362 7.12 -10.39 16.83
N ILE A 363 7.95 -11.42 16.99
CA ILE A 363 8.38 -12.30 15.91
C ILE A 363 8.24 -13.72 16.40
N GLU A 364 7.73 -14.61 15.55
CA GLU A 364 7.61 -16.03 15.81
C GLU A 364 8.22 -16.81 14.65
N SER A 365 9.11 -17.75 14.96
CA SER A 365 9.71 -18.62 13.96
C SER A 365 8.71 -19.67 13.50
N GLY A 366 8.93 -20.22 12.32
CA GLY A 366 8.35 -21.51 11.96
C GLY A 366 8.80 -22.61 12.94
N ASP A 367 8.12 -23.75 12.91
CA ASP A 367 8.52 -24.91 13.68
C ASP A 367 9.87 -25.44 13.18
N PHE A 368 10.77 -25.72 14.09
CA PHE A 368 12.03 -26.40 13.80
C PHE A 368 12.17 -27.67 14.63
N ASP A 369 12.84 -28.67 14.09
CA ASP A 369 13.15 -29.92 14.75
C ASP A 369 14.65 -30.25 14.62
N ILE A 370 15.06 -31.36 15.24
CA ILE A 370 16.45 -31.83 15.22
C ILE A 370 16.69 -32.96 14.22
N SER A 371 15.67 -33.39 13.50
CA SER A 371 15.79 -34.44 12.49
C SER A 371 16.41 -33.88 11.23
N GLN A 372 17.31 -34.62 10.60
CA GLN A 372 17.98 -34.18 9.39
C GLN A 372 17.06 -34.06 8.17
N GLY A 373 15.88 -34.63 8.23
CA GLY A 373 14.86 -34.57 7.17
C GLY A 373 13.64 -33.70 7.49
N GLY A 374 13.59 -33.08 8.68
CA GLY A 374 12.41 -32.32 9.10
C GLY A 374 11.18 -33.19 9.38
N ASP A 375 11.37 -34.50 9.63
CA ASP A 375 10.29 -35.48 9.79
C ASP A 375 9.72 -35.56 11.22
N GLY A 376 10.29 -34.81 12.17
CA GLY A 376 9.83 -34.75 13.57
C GLY A 376 9.90 -36.08 14.33
N GLU A 377 10.72 -37.04 13.90
CA GLU A 377 10.82 -38.34 14.54
C GLU A 377 11.37 -38.28 15.95
N PHE A 378 12.25 -37.33 16.25
CA PHE A 378 12.93 -37.24 17.54
C PHE A 378 12.36 -36.16 18.43
N PHE A 379 12.29 -36.44 19.74
CA PHE A 379 12.12 -35.40 20.72
C PHE A 379 13.40 -34.61 20.88
N ALA A 380 13.27 -33.28 20.82
CA ALA A 380 14.29 -32.34 21.20
C ALA A 380 14.09 -31.93 22.67
N LYS A 381 15.17 -31.90 23.43
CA LYS A 381 15.21 -31.36 24.79
C LYS A 381 16.07 -30.10 24.77
N ILE A 382 15.47 -28.95 25.05
CA ILE A 382 16.18 -27.70 25.21
C ILE A 382 16.48 -27.51 26.68
N ARG A 383 17.76 -27.52 27.06
CA ARG A 383 18.21 -27.31 28.44
C ARG A 383 18.34 -25.84 28.78
N ARG A 384 18.79 -25.07 27.82
CA ARG A 384 18.93 -23.64 27.98
C ARG A 384 18.89 -22.94 26.61
N PHE A 385 18.62 -21.65 26.68
CA PHE A 385 18.87 -20.74 25.55
C PHE A 385 19.66 -19.53 25.99
N ILE A 386 20.46 -18.99 25.07
CA ILE A 386 21.26 -17.80 25.26
C ILE A 386 20.74 -16.78 24.24
N PRO A 387 20.02 -15.75 24.68
CA PRO A 387 19.58 -14.67 23.81
C PRO A 387 20.78 -13.83 23.42
N ASP A 388 20.85 -13.41 22.17
CA ASP A 388 21.88 -12.53 21.65
C ASP A 388 21.19 -11.37 20.91
N PHE A 389 20.99 -10.26 21.62
CA PHE A 389 20.42 -9.04 21.07
C PHE A 389 21.54 -8.08 20.67
N VAL A 390 21.47 -7.56 19.45
CA VAL A 390 22.38 -6.48 19.01
C VAL A 390 22.15 -5.21 19.82
N SER A 391 20.89 -4.94 20.13
CA SER A 391 20.48 -3.86 21.04
C SER A 391 19.20 -4.25 21.75
N GLN A 392 19.06 -3.83 22.99
CA GLN A 392 17.86 -4.02 23.80
C GLN A 392 17.71 -2.87 24.80
N THR A 393 16.50 -2.30 24.82
CA THR A 393 16.07 -1.34 25.84
C THR A 393 14.83 -1.92 26.52
N GLY A 394 14.83 -1.92 27.84
CA GLY A 394 13.77 -2.55 28.62
C GLY A 394 13.82 -4.08 28.56
N ASN A 395 12.71 -4.74 28.83
CA ASN A 395 12.60 -6.18 28.87
C ASN A 395 11.93 -6.73 27.63
N THR A 396 12.35 -7.92 27.19
CA THR A 396 11.76 -8.66 26.10
C THR A 396 11.23 -9.99 26.65
N GLN A 397 10.16 -10.50 26.11
CA GLN A 397 9.58 -11.78 26.50
C GLN A 397 9.91 -12.83 25.45
N ILE A 398 10.36 -14.01 25.90
CA ILE A 398 10.63 -15.16 25.03
C ILE A 398 9.73 -16.32 25.44
N THR A 399 9.04 -16.91 24.47
CA THR A 399 8.19 -18.08 24.67
C THR A 399 8.63 -19.18 23.71
N LEU A 400 8.76 -20.39 24.20
CA LEU A 400 8.95 -21.59 23.40
C LEU A 400 7.60 -22.27 23.21
N GLN A 401 7.15 -22.35 21.97
CA GLN A 401 5.96 -23.10 21.60
C GLN A 401 6.38 -24.55 21.35
N LEU A 402 5.73 -25.48 22.01
CA LEU A 402 6.09 -26.89 21.97
C LEU A 402 5.00 -27.71 21.29
N ARG A 403 5.37 -28.50 20.30
CA ARG A 403 4.45 -29.31 19.51
C ARG A 403 4.94 -30.74 19.46
N ASN A 404 4.10 -31.69 19.90
CA ASN A 404 4.42 -33.11 19.90
C ASN A 404 3.87 -33.83 18.66
N TYR A 405 2.81 -33.30 18.07
CA TYR A 405 2.17 -33.81 16.86
C TYR A 405 1.85 -32.65 15.94
N SER A 406 1.74 -32.91 14.65
CA SER A 406 1.44 -31.87 13.66
C SER A 406 0.15 -31.10 13.94
N ASN A 407 -0.82 -31.75 14.60
CA ASN A 407 -2.11 -31.14 14.96
C ASN A 407 -2.16 -30.58 16.38
N ASP A 408 -1.05 -30.58 17.12
CA ASP A 408 -1.03 -29.99 18.45
C ASP A 408 -1.31 -28.48 18.39
N SER A 409 -2.17 -28.02 19.28
CA SER A 409 -2.34 -26.59 19.50
C SER A 409 -1.09 -25.99 20.13
N GLN A 410 -0.55 -24.94 19.57
CA GLN A 410 0.58 -24.21 20.15
C GLN A 410 0.24 -23.62 21.54
N ALA A 411 -1.00 -23.19 21.72
CA ALA A 411 -1.45 -22.57 22.97
C ALA A 411 -1.47 -23.54 24.16
N SER A 412 -1.58 -24.86 23.94
CA SER A 412 -1.65 -25.87 25.00
C SER A 412 -0.27 -26.34 25.49
N SER A 413 0.80 -26.02 24.78
CA SER A 413 2.16 -26.54 25.03
C SER A 413 3.22 -25.44 25.02
N ALA A 414 2.89 -24.22 25.44
CA ALA A 414 3.84 -23.12 25.55
C ALA A 414 4.64 -23.15 26.86
N LEU A 415 5.92 -22.87 26.77
CA LEU A 415 6.82 -22.71 27.93
C LEU A 415 7.35 -21.26 27.97
N GLY A 416 7.04 -20.53 29.02
CA GLY A 416 7.31 -19.13 29.20
C GLY A 416 6.02 -18.34 29.49
N PRO A 417 5.96 -16.99 29.28
CA PRO A 417 7.05 -16.18 28.77
C PRO A 417 8.21 -16.01 29.78
N PHE A 418 9.44 -16.10 29.29
CA PHE A 418 10.63 -15.75 30.04
C PHE A 418 10.98 -14.30 29.85
N THR A 419 11.16 -13.56 30.93
CA THR A 419 11.56 -12.15 30.85
C THR A 419 13.08 -12.04 30.66
N ILE A 420 13.50 -11.39 29.60
CA ILE A 420 14.89 -11.18 29.22
C ILE A 420 15.21 -9.69 29.35
N SER A 421 16.23 -9.39 30.10
CA SER A 421 16.81 -8.05 30.19
C SER A 421 18.19 -8.00 29.54
N SER A 422 18.76 -6.81 29.37
CA SER A 422 20.13 -6.64 28.85
C SER A 422 21.21 -7.32 29.69
N SER A 423 20.91 -7.69 30.94
CA SER A 423 21.80 -8.43 31.84
C SER A 423 21.58 -9.93 31.85
N THR A 424 20.58 -10.45 31.13
CA THR A 424 20.28 -11.88 31.08
C THR A 424 21.28 -12.62 30.20
N THR A 425 22.12 -13.43 30.83
CA THR A 425 23.16 -14.18 30.12
C THR A 425 22.66 -15.52 29.56
N LYS A 426 21.71 -16.14 30.22
CA LYS A 426 21.10 -17.41 29.80
C LYS A 426 19.78 -17.63 30.50
N VAL A 427 18.97 -18.51 29.95
CA VAL A 427 17.74 -19.02 30.56
C VAL A 427 17.79 -20.53 30.54
N ASP A 428 17.76 -21.16 31.72
CA ASP A 428 17.71 -22.61 31.83
C ASP A 428 16.25 -23.06 31.70
N THR A 429 16.01 -24.10 30.89
CA THR A 429 14.68 -24.61 30.56
C THR A 429 14.62 -26.14 30.69
N ARG A 430 13.42 -26.67 30.54
CA ARG A 430 13.18 -28.13 30.44
C ARG A 430 12.20 -28.42 29.30
N ALA A 431 12.29 -27.63 28.22
CA ALA A 431 11.45 -27.82 27.06
C ALA A 431 11.74 -29.18 26.41
N ARG A 432 10.69 -29.90 26.07
CA ARG A 432 10.77 -31.19 25.38
C ARG A 432 9.62 -31.31 24.41
N ALA A 433 9.92 -31.38 23.13
CA ALA A 433 8.93 -31.50 22.07
C ALA A 433 9.56 -32.10 20.80
N ARG A 434 8.74 -32.47 19.81
CA ARG A 434 9.19 -32.90 18.49
C ARG A 434 9.49 -31.70 17.59
N ALA A 435 8.61 -30.73 17.63
CA ALA A 435 8.78 -29.46 16.92
C ALA A 435 8.66 -28.31 17.91
N ILE A 436 9.41 -27.26 17.68
CA ILE A 436 9.51 -26.12 18.58
C ILE A 436 9.49 -24.85 17.74
N SER A 437 8.66 -23.86 18.08
CA SER A 437 8.82 -22.51 17.59
C SER A 437 9.22 -21.56 18.71
N LEU A 438 9.86 -20.48 18.31
CA LEU A 438 10.35 -19.44 19.20
C LEU A 438 9.59 -18.16 18.95
N LYS A 439 8.96 -17.63 20.00
CA LYS A 439 8.31 -16.33 19.96
C LYS A 439 9.05 -15.33 20.84
N ILE A 440 9.36 -14.18 20.28
CA ILE A 440 9.95 -13.03 20.98
C ILE A 440 8.94 -11.88 20.89
N ALA A 441 8.68 -11.22 22.03
CA ALA A 441 7.69 -10.14 22.07
C ALA A 441 8.08 -9.07 23.10
N ASN A 442 7.59 -7.87 22.88
CA ASN A 442 7.52 -6.82 23.90
C ASN A 442 6.10 -6.24 23.97
N THR A 443 5.73 -5.74 25.13
CA THR A 443 4.36 -5.26 25.39
C THR A 443 4.29 -4.00 26.23
N ALA A 444 5.44 -3.44 26.65
CA ALA A 444 5.48 -2.27 27.51
C ALA A 444 6.13 -1.07 26.80
N VAL A 445 5.77 0.11 27.27
CA VAL A 445 6.33 1.39 26.77
C VAL A 445 7.85 1.44 26.94
N GLN A 446 8.52 2.16 26.06
CA GLN A 446 9.97 2.33 26.03
C GLN A 446 10.77 1.03 25.89
N GLN A 447 10.14 -0.03 25.37
CA GLN A 447 10.84 -1.26 25.03
C GLN A 447 11.14 -1.31 23.53
N ASN A 448 12.37 -1.61 23.19
CA ASN A 448 12.76 -1.94 21.83
C ASN A 448 13.85 -3.02 21.83
N TRP A 449 13.98 -3.72 20.72
CA TRP A 449 15.00 -4.75 20.58
C TRP A 449 15.36 -4.98 19.12
N LYS A 450 16.62 -5.37 18.93
CA LYS A 450 17.14 -5.86 17.66
C LYS A 450 17.78 -7.22 17.93
N LEU A 451 17.16 -8.27 17.37
CA LEU A 451 17.66 -9.63 17.54
C LEU A 451 18.92 -9.81 16.67
N GLY A 452 19.99 -10.30 17.26
CA GLY A 452 21.22 -10.67 16.56
C GLY A 452 21.23 -12.16 16.24
N GLY A 453 21.17 -12.97 17.26
CA GLY A 453 21.15 -14.42 17.12
C GLY A 453 20.46 -15.11 18.28
N PHE A 454 20.41 -16.43 18.22
CA PHE A 454 19.79 -17.23 19.25
C PHE A 454 20.52 -18.57 19.37
N ARG A 455 21.04 -18.86 20.54
CA ARG A 455 21.76 -20.11 20.78
C ARG A 455 20.93 -21.02 21.64
N LEU A 456 20.71 -22.24 21.18
CA LEU A 456 19.96 -23.26 21.86
C LEU A 456 20.90 -24.44 22.25
N ASP A 457 20.89 -24.83 23.52
CA ASP A 457 21.48 -26.11 23.97
C ASP A 457 20.42 -27.20 23.81
N ILE A 458 20.46 -27.87 22.65
CA ILE A 458 19.49 -28.88 22.24
C ILE A 458 20.14 -30.27 22.33
N GLN A 459 19.44 -31.23 22.88
CA GLN A 459 19.83 -32.63 22.90
C GLN A 459 18.71 -33.53 22.40
N PRO A 460 19.03 -34.58 21.64
CA PRO A 460 18.06 -35.62 21.32
C PRO A 460 17.58 -36.32 22.60
N ASP A 461 16.27 -36.53 22.73
CA ASP A 461 15.66 -37.16 23.91
C ASP A 461 14.74 -38.35 23.53
N GLY A 462 15.19 -39.13 22.57
CA GLY A 462 14.53 -40.35 22.12
C GLY A 462 13.43 -40.11 21.06
N ARG A 463 12.78 -41.21 20.69
CA ARG A 463 11.70 -41.21 19.69
C ARG A 463 10.30 -41.36 20.30
N ARG A 464 10.20 -41.50 21.59
CA ARG A 464 8.95 -41.69 22.36
C ARG A 464 8.80 -40.62 23.44
#